data_670761f60755424ae5e5a3e69803755e
#
_entry.id   670761f60755424ae5e5a3e69803755e
#
_cell.length_a   1.000
_cell.length_b   1.000
_cell.length_c   1.000
_cell.angle_alpha   90.00
_cell.angle_beta   90.00
_cell.angle_gamma   90.00
#
_symmetry.space_group_name_H-M   'P 1'
#
loop_
_entity.id
_entity.type
_entity.pdbx_description
1 polymer ?
#
loop_
_entity_poly.entity_id
_entity_poly.type
_entity_poly.pdbx_seq_one_letter_code
_entity_poly.pdbx_strand_id
1 'polypeptide(L)'
;DSTLKLIRNIVIVDIKDIYTKGTFKYAKDVYASPQMILTIQAPNEEVFEKFVEENKQTIIDFFTRAEMNRQITLLEEKHNNFISNKVDSLFGCDIWIPSELNNSKTGEDFFWASTNTGSADRNFVMYSYPYTDKDTFTKEYFVHKRDSVMKANIPGYKEGVYMSTDSLLTDV
;
A
#
# COMPACT_ATOMS: atom_id res chain seq x y z
N ASP A 1 -4.33 10.99 -28.59
CA ASP A 1 -2.97 11.40 -28.21
C ASP A 1 -2.15 10.16 -27.92
N SER A 2 -1.01 9.99 -28.60
CA SER A 2 -0.14 8.81 -28.44
C SER A 2 0.45 8.71 -27.03
N THR A 3 0.67 9.85 -26.36
CA THR A 3 1.23 9.90 -25.01
C THR A 3 0.27 9.33 -23.95
N LEU A 4 -1.03 9.56 -24.12
CA LEU A 4 -2.05 9.02 -23.21
C LEU A 4 -2.13 7.49 -23.25
N LYS A 5 -1.76 6.86 -24.38
CA LYS A 5 -1.74 5.40 -24.51
C LYS A 5 -0.68 4.72 -23.66
N LEU A 6 0.33 5.45 -23.19
CA LEU A 6 1.39 4.91 -22.34
C LEU A 6 1.07 4.99 -20.84
N ILE A 7 -0.06 5.60 -20.47
CA ILE A 7 -0.50 5.68 -19.07
C ILE A 7 -0.98 4.31 -18.60
N ARG A 8 -0.57 3.90 -17.42
CA ARG A 8 -0.88 2.58 -16.86
C ARG A 8 -2.36 2.36 -16.55
N ASN A 9 -3.04 3.39 -16.07
CA ASN A 9 -4.45 3.33 -15.69
C ASN A 9 -5.23 4.35 -16.51
N ILE A 10 -6.17 3.89 -17.31
CA ILE A 10 -6.94 4.73 -18.23
C ILE A 10 -8.42 4.52 -17.97
N VAL A 11 -9.16 5.62 -17.84
CA VAL A 11 -10.63 5.61 -17.94
C VAL A 11 -11.03 6.15 -19.30
N ILE A 12 -11.84 5.38 -20.03
CA ILE A 12 -12.46 5.79 -21.28
C ILE A 12 -13.95 6.00 -21.01
N VAL A 13 -14.44 7.17 -21.36
CA VAL A 13 -15.86 7.49 -21.34
C VAL A 13 -16.42 7.34 -22.76
N ASP A 14 -17.42 6.47 -22.92
CA ASP A 14 -18.05 6.15 -24.21
C ASP A 14 -19.58 6.36 -24.10
N ILE A 15 -20.02 7.59 -24.41
CA ILE A 15 -21.44 7.97 -24.35
C ILE A 15 -22.04 7.90 -25.75
N LYS A 16 -23.01 7.01 -25.93
CA LYS A 16 -23.72 6.82 -27.21
C LYS A 16 -25.16 6.38 -26.95
N ASP A 17 -26.08 6.87 -27.72
CA ASP A 17 -27.54 6.55 -27.68
C ASP A 17 -27.91 5.08 -27.93
N ILE A 18 -26.96 4.33 -28.51
CA ILE A 18 -27.11 2.89 -28.72
C ILE A 18 -27.05 2.08 -27.42
N TYR A 19 -26.51 2.66 -26.33
CA TYR A 19 -26.48 2.01 -25.03
C TYR A 19 -27.83 2.19 -24.33
N THR A 20 -28.23 1.21 -23.52
CA THR A 20 -29.52 1.23 -22.81
C THR A 20 -29.35 1.55 -21.31
N LYS A 21 -28.15 1.43 -20.78
CA LYS A 21 -27.80 1.66 -19.36
C LYS A 21 -26.31 1.90 -19.19
N GLY A 22 -25.91 2.37 -18.00
CA GLY A 22 -24.52 2.42 -17.58
C GLY A 22 -23.91 1.01 -17.47
N THR A 23 -22.70 0.81 -18.00
CA THR A 23 -21.97 -0.46 -17.91
C THR A 23 -20.47 -0.23 -17.88
N PHE A 24 -19.74 -1.19 -17.31
CA PHE A 24 -18.29 -1.26 -17.35
C PHE A 24 -17.80 -2.28 -18.37
N LYS A 25 -16.72 -1.92 -19.06
CA LYS A 25 -15.86 -2.87 -19.77
C LYS A 25 -14.42 -2.62 -19.34
N TYR A 26 -13.63 -3.66 -19.28
CA TYR A 26 -12.21 -3.52 -18.98
C TYR A 26 -11.35 -4.25 -20.02
N ALA A 27 -10.13 -3.73 -20.19
CA ALA A 27 -9.10 -4.35 -21.00
C ALA A 27 -7.75 -4.22 -20.30
N LYS A 28 -6.86 -5.17 -20.55
CA LYS A 28 -5.53 -5.22 -19.98
C LYS A 28 -4.50 -5.18 -21.10
N ASP A 29 -3.41 -4.42 -20.87
CA ASP A 29 -2.20 -4.41 -21.73
C ASP A 29 -2.48 -4.15 -23.22
N VAL A 30 -3.35 -3.16 -23.52
CA VAL A 30 -3.76 -2.86 -24.90
C VAL A 30 -2.72 -2.03 -25.65
N TYR A 31 -2.19 -0.99 -25.03
CA TYR A 31 -1.23 -0.06 -25.65
C TYR A 31 0.13 -0.08 -24.97
N ALA A 32 0.19 -0.54 -23.73
CA ALA A 32 1.39 -0.65 -22.93
C ALA A 32 1.23 -1.81 -21.94
N SER A 33 2.33 -2.29 -21.36
CA SER A 33 2.30 -3.31 -20.30
C SER A 33 3.24 -2.89 -19.16
N PRO A 34 2.75 -2.89 -17.91
CA PRO A 34 1.40 -3.23 -17.46
C PRO A 34 0.42 -2.06 -17.68
N GLN A 35 -0.80 -2.35 -18.13
CA GLN A 35 -1.84 -1.35 -18.34
C GLN A 35 -3.23 -1.90 -17.99
N MET A 36 -4.06 -1.08 -17.33
CA MET A 36 -5.48 -1.36 -17.11
C MET A 36 -6.33 -0.24 -17.72
N ILE A 37 -7.29 -0.61 -18.52
CA ILE A 37 -8.25 0.31 -19.14
C ILE A 37 -9.64 -0.04 -18.65
N LEU A 38 -10.33 0.94 -18.08
CA LEU A 38 -11.74 0.85 -17.71
C LEU A 38 -12.54 1.73 -18.67
N THR A 39 -13.44 1.14 -19.43
CA THR A 39 -14.39 1.86 -20.27
C THR A 39 -15.74 1.93 -19.59
N ILE A 40 -16.26 3.14 -19.40
CA ILE A 40 -17.60 3.39 -18.86
C ILE A 40 -18.51 3.77 -20.03
N GLN A 41 -19.53 2.96 -20.27
CA GLN A 41 -20.48 3.16 -21.35
C GLN A 41 -21.81 3.64 -20.78
N ALA A 42 -22.42 4.66 -21.42
CA ALA A 42 -23.74 5.17 -21.03
C ALA A 42 -24.50 5.73 -22.24
N PRO A 43 -25.85 5.77 -22.19
CA PRO A 43 -26.64 6.32 -23.29
C PRO A 43 -26.55 7.85 -23.40
N ASN A 44 -26.35 8.54 -22.28
CA ASN A 44 -26.25 10.01 -22.19
C ASN A 44 -25.45 10.41 -20.93
N GLU A 45 -25.18 11.71 -20.78
CA GLU A 45 -24.41 12.26 -19.66
C GLU A 45 -25.10 12.04 -18.30
N GLU A 46 -26.41 12.24 -18.20
CA GLU A 46 -27.16 12.08 -16.95
C GLU A 46 -27.04 10.65 -16.41
N VAL A 47 -27.20 9.64 -17.26
CA VAL A 47 -27.02 8.24 -16.87
C VAL A 47 -25.58 7.93 -16.55
N PHE A 48 -24.62 8.55 -17.25
CA PHE A 48 -23.20 8.40 -16.94
C PHE A 48 -22.86 8.94 -15.55
N GLU A 49 -23.26 10.18 -15.24
CA GLU A 49 -22.98 10.80 -13.93
C GLU A 49 -23.58 9.99 -12.78
N LYS A 50 -24.84 9.61 -12.89
CA LYS A 50 -25.52 8.75 -11.91
C LYS A 50 -24.80 7.41 -11.74
N PHE A 51 -24.44 6.77 -12.84
CA PHE A 51 -23.76 5.46 -12.81
C PHE A 51 -22.39 5.55 -12.15
N VAL A 52 -21.62 6.60 -12.41
CA VAL A 52 -20.29 6.83 -11.78
C VAL A 52 -20.46 7.06 -10.28
N GLU A 53 -21.41 7.90 -9.86
CA GLU A 53 -21.64 8.17 -8.43
C GLU A 53 -22.09 6.91 -7.68
N GLU A 54 -22.98 6.12 -8.25
CA GLU A 54 -23.44 4.85 -7.64
C GLU A 54 -22.33 3.79 -7.56
N ASN A 55 -21.31 3.87 -8.43
CA ASN A 55 -20.27 2.86 -8.57
C ASN A 55 -18.86 3.40 -8.25
N LYS A 56 -18.72 4.58 -7.64
CA LYS A 56 -17.42 5.20 -7.39
C LYS A 56 -16.45 4.33 -6.62
N GLN A 57 -16.94 3.61 -5.60
CA GLN A 57 -16.09 2.71 -4.82
C GLN A 57 -15.59 1.53 -5.68
N THR A 58 -16.44 0.98 -6.52
CA THR A 58 -16.07 -0.10 -7.47
C THR A 58 -14.98 0.35 -8.44
N ILE A 59 -15.04 1.61 -8.92
CA ILE A 59 -14.02 2.18 -9.81
C ILE A 59 -12.69 2.35 -9.07
N ILE A 60 -12.73 2.88 -7.85
CA ILE A 60 -11.55 3.05 -7.00
C ILE A 60 -10.91 1.69 -6.71
N ASP A 61 -11.70 0.72 -6.27
CA ASP A 61 -11.23 -0.63 -5.94
C ASP A 61 -10.62 -1.34 -7.15
N PHE A 62 -11.19 -1.14 -8.34
CA PHE A 62 -10.64 -1.71 -9.58
C PHE A 62 -9.19 -1.26 -9.82
N PHE A 63 -8.93 0.04 -9.76
CA PHE A 63 -7.57 0.56 -9.98
C PHE A 63 -6.65 0.31 -8.79
N THR A 64 -7.16 0.37 -7.57
CA THR A 64 -6.39 0.03 -6.37
C THR A 64 -5.88 -1.40 -6.43
N ARG A 65 -6.73 -2.37 -6.77
CA ARG A 65 -6.32 -3.77 -6.95
C ARG A 65 -5.31 -3.94 -8.09
N ALA A 66 -5.46 -3.21 -9.19
CA ALA A 66 -4.50 -3.25 -10.30
C ALA A 66 -3.10 -2.78 -9.84
N GLU A 67 -3.02 -1.69 -9.08
CA GLU A 67 -1.75 -1.19 -8.54
C GLU A 67 -1.17 -2.11 -7.44
N MET A 68 -2.01 -2.65 -6.57
CA MET A 68 -1.57 -3.63 -5.56
C MET A 68 -0.97 -4.89 -6.22
N ASN A 69 -1.66 -5.47 -7.20
CA ASN A 69 -1.15 -6.63 -7.92
C ASN A 69 0.18 -6.33 -8.62
N ARG A 70 0.32 -5.15 -9.20
CA ARG A 70 1.57 -4.72 -9.80
C ARG A 70 2.70 -4.63 -8.77
N GLN A 71 2.42 -4.08 -7.58
CA GLN A 71 3.40 -4.02 -6.50
C GLN A 71 3.80 -5.41 -6.02
N ILE A 72 2.85 -6.33 -5.89
CA ILE A 72 3.12 -7.72 -5.53
C ILE A 72 4.06 -8.38 -6.56
N THR A 73 3.76 -8.24 -7.86
CA THR A 73 4.64 -8.78 -8.92
C THR A 73 6.05 -8.19 -8.86
N LEU A 74 6.18 -6.88 -8.61
CA LEU A 74 7.50 -6.24 -8.45
C LEU A 74 8.25 -6.75 -7.22
N LEU A 75 7.55 -7.00 -6.11
CA LEU A 75 8.15 -7.57 -4.90
C LEU A 75 8.57 -9.02 -5.12
N GLU A 76 7.76 -9.82 -5.82
CA GLU A 76 8.11 -11.19 -6.19
C GLU A 76 9.43 -11.23 -6.96
N GLU A 77 9.61 -10.32 -7.92
CA GLU A 77 10.82 -10.23 -8.73
C GLU A 77 12.02 -9.60 -8.01
N LYS A 78 11.78 -8.62 -7.13
CA LYS A 78 12.83 -7.72 -6.58
C LYS A 78 12.67 -7.44 -5.10
N HIS A 79 12.47 -8.45 -4.29
CA HIS A 79 12.51 -8.30 -2.83
C HIS A 79 13.93 -8.49 -2.26
N ASN A 80 14.15 -8.02 -1.06
CA ASN A 80 15.41 -8.18 -0.34
C ASN A 80 15.43 -9.52 0.41
N ASN A 81 15.90 -10.57 -0.23
CA ASN A 81 15.99 -11.91 0.35
C ASN A 81 16.73 -11.95 1.70
N PHE A 82 17.80 -11.16 1.84
CA PHE A 82 18.57 -11.14 3.08
C PHE A 82 17.75 -10.61 4.25
N ILE A 83 16.97 -9.55 4.01
CA ILE A 83 16.09 -8.96 5.02
C ILE A 83 14.88 -9.85 5.28
N SER A 84 14.26 -10.41 4.24
CA SER A 84 13.15 -11.35 4.37
C SER A 84 13.54 -12.58 5.21
N ASN A 85 14.71 -13.16 4.97
CA ASN A 85 15.23 -14.28 5.76
C ASN A 85 15.48 -13.90 7.24
N LYS A 86 15.89 -12.66 7.53
CA LYS A 86 16.01 -12.20 8.92
C LYS A 86 14.66 -12.13 9.62
N VAL A 87 13.63 -11.63 8.94
CA VAL A 87 12.27 -11.55 9.47
C VAL A 87 11.72 -12.95 9.72
N ASP A 88 11.88 -13.86 8.76
CA ASP A 88 11.48 -15.25 8.94
C ASP A 88 12.17 -15.90 10.13
N SER A 89 13.47 -15.72 10.27
CA SER A 89 14.23 -16.26 11.41
C SER A 89 13.79 -15.72 12.78
N LEU A 90 13.34 -14.45 12.84
CA LEU A 90 12.93 -13.81 14.09
C LEU A 90 11.47 -14.10 14.46
N PHE A 91 10.58 -14.12 13.47
CA PHE A 91 9.12 -14.11 13.67
C PHE A 91 8.41 -15.31 13.07
N GLY A 92 9.08 -16.16 12.28
CA GLY A 92 8.46 -17.28 11.58
C GLY A 92 7.47 -16.82 10.49
N CYS A 93 7.70 -15.63 9.91
CA CYS A 93 6.82 -15.04 8.89
C CYS A 93 7.56 -14.88 7.58
N ASP A 94 7.03 -15.46 6.50
CA ASP A 94 7.50 -15.21 5.14
C ASP A 94 6.89 -13.91 4.62
N ILE A 95 7.74 -12.90 4.38
CA ILE A 95 7.33 -11.57 3.91
C ILE A 95 8.31 -11.03 2.88
N TRP A 96 7.79 -10.51 1.78
CA TRP A 96 8.61 -9.84 0.77
C TRP A 96 8.82 -8.37 1.11
N ILE A 97 10.06 -8.03 1.38
CA ILE A 97 10.46 -6.67 1.73
C ILE A 97 11.14 -6.02 0.51
N PRO A 98 10.75 -4.78 0.14
CA PRO A 98 11.33 -4.07 -1.01
C PRO A 98 12.86 -3.99 -0.95
N SER A 99 13.52 -4.19 -2.08
CA SER A 99 15.00 -4.23 -2.18
C SER A 99 15.69 -2.93 -1.78
N GLU A 100 15.01 -1.81 -1.87
CA GLU A 100 15.51 -0.50 -1.44
C GLU A 100 15.59 -0.33 0.09
N LEU A 101 14.88 -1.15 0.87
CA LEU A 101 15.03 -1.22 2.32
C LEU A 101 16.25 -2.09 2.64
N ASN A 102 17.44 -1.51 2.53
CA ASN A 102 18.72 -2.24 2.59
C ASN A 102 19.48 -2.04 3.90
N ASN A 103 19.08 -1.10 4.76
CA ASN A 103 19.59 -0.97 6.11
C ASN A 103 18.67 -1.68 7.08
N SER A 104 19.22 -2.39 8.05
CA SER A 104 18.41 -3.10 9.03
C SER A 104 19.05 -3.13 10.41
N LYS A 105 18.20 -3.17 11.43
CA LYS A 105 18.55 -3.40 12.82
C LYS A 105 17.66 -4.47 13.40
N THR A 106 18.25 -5.38 14.18
CA THR A 106 17.52 -6.40 14.94
C THR A 106 17.66 -6.14 16.43
N GLY A 107 16.65 -6.46 17.19
CA GLY A 107 16.62 -6.49 18.65
C GLY A 107 15.89 -7.74 19.13
N GLU A 108 15.69 -7.86 20.43
CA GLU A 108 14.82 -8.88 21.01
C GLU A 108 13.36 -8.57 20.56
N ASP A 109 12.70 -9.54 19.95
CA ASP A 109 11.34 -9.38 19.40
C ASP A 109 11.14 -8.13 18.52
N PHE A 110 12.21 -7.64 17.88
CA PHE A 110 12.20 -6.40 17.13
C PHE A 110 13.06 -6.48 15.86
N PHE A 111 12.49 -5.95 14.77
CA PHE A 111 13.17 -5.76 13.50
C PHE A 111 12.80 -4.40 12.89
N TRP A 112 13.78 -3.73 12.33
CA TRP A 112 13.63 -2.49 11.58
C TRP A 112 14.45 -2.53 10.30
N ALA A 113 13.86 -2.05 9.20
CA ALA A 113 14.56 -1.81 7.95
C ALA A 113 14.20 -0.45 7.36
N SER A 114 15.13 0.17 6.63
CA SER A 114 14.97 1.52 6.09
C SER A 114 15.71 1.71 4.78
N THR A 115 15.24 2.68 3.98
CA THR A 115 15.92 3.13 2.77
C THR A 115 17.16 3.98 3.09
N ASN A 116 17.18 4.68 4.24
CA ASN A 116 18.26 5.57 4.68
C ASN A 116 18.68 6.59 3.60
N THR A 117 17.71 7.26 2.98
CA THR A 117 17.95 8.27 1.93
C THR A 117 18.13 9.68 2.48
N GLY A 118 17.84 9.89 3.75
CA GLY A 118 18.03 11.15 4.48
C GLY A 118 16.98 12.23 4.27
N SER A 119 16.15 12.15 3.21
CA SER A 119 15.13 13.16 2.91
C SER A 119 13.68 12.65 2.97
N ALA A 120 13.48 11.39 2.69
CA ALA A 120 12.17 10.75 2.71
C ALA A 120 12.35 9.25 2.98
N ASP A 121 12.77 8.92 4.20
CA ASP A 121 13.02 7.54 4.56
C ASP A 121 11.73 6.74 4.66
N ARG A 122 11.68 5.63 3.93
CA ARG A 122 10.67 4.59 4.13
C ARG A 122 11.20 3.62 5.17
N ASN A 123 10.37 3.33 6.15
CA ASN A 123 10.72 2.46 7.24
C ASN A 123 9.73 1.29 7.32
N PHE A 124 10.25 0.10 7.48
CA PHE A 124 9.51 -1.09 7.85
C PHE A 124 9.90 -1.48 9.27
N VAL A 125 8.90 -1.71 10.12
CA VAL A 125 9.11 -2.13 11.50
C VAL A 125 8.23 -3.33 11.77
N MET A 126 8.81 -4.36 12.39
CA MET A 126 8.10 -5.52 12.88
C MET A 126 8.53 -5.82 14.31
N TYR A 127 7.58 -6.11 15.17
CA TYR A 127 7.85 -6.50 16.54
C TYR A 127 6.73 -7.41 17.06
N SER A 128 7.06 -8.24 18.02
CA SER A 128 6.11 -9.11 18.70
C SER A 128 6.05 -8.82 20.20
N TYR A 129 4.92 -9.15 20.80
CA TYR A 129 4.72 -9.10 22.23
C TYR A 129 3.59 -10.07 22.64
N PRO A 130 3.57 -10.55 23.88
CA PRO A 130 2.51 -11.44 24.32
C PRO A 130 1.12 -10.79 24.25
N TYR A 131 0.18 -11.52 23.68
CA TYR A 131 -1.23 -11.15 23.76
C TYR A 131 -1.78 -11.41 25.16
N THR A 132 -2.33 -10.40 25.81
CA THR A 132 -2.86 -10.49 27.17
C THR A 132 -4.38 -10.43 27.22
N ASP A 133 -4.96 -9.51 26.45
CA ASP A 133 -6.40 -9.29 26.37
C ASP A 133 -6.77 -8.53 25.09
N LYS A 134 -8.09 -8.37 24.86
CA LYS A 134 -8.62 -7.73 23.65
C LYS A 134 -8.34 -6.21 23.53
N ASP A 135 -8.00 -5.54 24.63
CA ASP A 135 -7.67 -4.10 24.60
C ASP A 135 -6.35 -3.86 23.87
N THR A 136 -5.55 -4.91 23.67
CA THR A 136 -4.37 -4.95 22.81
C THR A 136 -4.65 -4.45 21.37
N PHE A 137 -5.87 -4.59 20.89
CA PHE A 137 -6.28 -4.17 19.54
C PHE A 137 -6.92 -2.76 19.48
N THR A 138 -6.78 -1.97 20.54
CA THR A 138 -7.21 -0.57 20.52
C THR A 138 -6.12 0.33 19.93
N LYS A 139 -6.52 1.43 19.32
CA LYS A 139 -5.58 2.44 18.78
C LYS A 139 -4.65 2.99 19.86
N GLU A 140 -5.19 3.27 21.03
CA GLU A 140 -4.44 3.80 22.18
C GLU A 140 -3.36 2.82 22.62
N TYR A 141 -3.69 1.54 22.75
CA TYR A 141 -2.72 0.51 23.09
C TYR A 141 -1.65 0.36 22.02
N PHE A 142 -2.04 0.34 20.74
CA PHE A 142 -1.12 0.26 19.62
C PHE A 142 -0.11 1.41 19.62
N VAL A 143 -0.58 2.65 19.73
CA VAL A 143 0.28 3.86 19.76
C VAL A 143 1.25 3.80 20.94
N HIS A 144 0.74 3.53 22.14
CA HIS A 144 1.58 3.43 23.34
C HIS A 144 2.62 2.31 23.24
N LYS A 145 2.22 1.14 22.77
CA LYS A 145 3.12 -0.02 22.60
C LYS A 145 4.19 0.28 21.55
N ARG A 146 3.79 0.80 20.38
CA ARG A 146 4.71 1.19 19.32
C ARG A 146 5.73 2.20 19.83
N ASP A 147 5.31 3.25 20.51
CA ASP A 147 6.20 4.29 21.02
C ASP A 147 7.19 3.74 22.05
N SER A 148 6.75 2.84 22.93
CA SER A 148 7.62 2.14 23.88
C SER A 148 8.69 1.32 23.14
N VAL A 149 8.31 0.56 22.11
CA VAL A 149 9.23 -0.23 21.29
C VAL A 149 10.22 0.66 20.53
N MET A 150 9.74 1.76 19.92
CA MET A 150 10.60 2.70 19.19
C MET A 150 11.59 3.37 20.12
N LYS A 151 11.17 3.81 21.30
CA LYS A 151 12.04 4.42 22.31
C LYS A 151 13.18 3.50 22.73
N ALA A 152 12.89 2.21 22.88
CA ALA A 152 13.90 1.21 23.26
C ALA A 152 14.86 0.87 22.11
N ASN A 153 14.36 0.79 20.88
CA ASN A 153 15.09 0.23 19.74
C ASN A 153 15.64 1.27 18.76
N ILE A 154 14.97 2.42 18.61
CA ILE A 154 15.35 3.49 17.67
C ILE A 154 15.40 4.83 18.43
N PRO A 155 16.30 4.98 19.41
CA PRO A 155 16.48 6.26 20.10
C PRO A 155 17.03 7.30 19.13
N GLY A 156 16.63 8.55 19.32
CA GLY A 156 17.17 9.68 18.60
C GLY A 156 18.58 10.08 19.11
N TYR A 157 19.12 11.12 18.51
CA TYR A 157 20.47 11.62 18.81
C TYR A 157 20.59 12.37 20.15
N LYS A 158 19.47 12.69 20.80
CA LYS A 158 19.42 13.31 22.14
C LYS A 158 18.64 12.40 23.09
N GLU A 159 19.01 12.48 24.36
CA GLU A 159 18.29 11.75 25.42
C GLU A 159 16.80 12.09 25.40
N GLY A 160 15.96 11.07 25.49
CA GLY A 160 14.50 11.20 25.47
C GLY A 160 13.84 11.39 24.10
N VAL A 161 14.64 11.62 23.03
CA VAL A 161 14.14 11.72 21.66
C VAL A 161 14.08 10.33 21.02
N TYR A 162 12.99 10.02 20.33
CA TYR A 162 12.79 8.77 19.60
C TYR A 162 11.76 8.96 18.48
N MET A 163 11.59 7.97 17.62
CA MET A 163 10.57 7.95 16.57
C MET A 163 9.19 7.74 17.18
N SER A 164 8.50 8.84 17.51
CA SER A 164 7.14 8.82 18.08
C SER A 164 6.07 8.68 17.00
N THR A 165 4.91 8.18 17.41
CA THR A 165 3.73 8.01 16.54
C THR A 165 2.95 9.31 16.48
N ASP A 166 2.61 9.77 15.28
CA ASP A 166 1.56 10.78 15.10
C ASP A 166 0.19 10.11 15.19
N SER A 167 -0.42 10.19 16.37
CA SER A 167 -1.69 9.53 16.64
C SER A 167 -2.87 10.11 15.84
N LEU A 168 -2.74 11.33 15.32
CA LEU A 168 -3.77 11.96 14.48
C LEU A 168 -3.78 11.38 13.07
N LEU A 169 -2.60 11.00 12.56
CA LEU A 169 -2.42 10.46 11.22
C LEU A 169 -2.33 8.91 11.20
N THR A 170 -2.54 8.27 12.35
CA THR A 170 -2.45 6.81 12.48
C THR A 170 -3.84 6.18 12.46
N ASP A 171 -4.07 5.25 11.53
CA ASP A 171 -5.20 4.31 11.51
C ASP A 171 -4.74 2.92 11.98
N VAL A 172 -5.60 2.26 12.79
CA VAL A 172 -5.38 0.92 13.35
C VAL A 172 -6.63 0.08 13.20
#